data_baa9e758970b68441b075e92b782ca9a
#
_entry.id   baa9e758970b68441b075e92b782ca9a
#
_cell.length_a   1.000
_cell.length_b   1.000
_cell.length_c   1.000
_cell.angle_alpha   90.00
_cell.angle_beta   90.00
_cell.angle_gamma   90.00
#
_symmetry.space_group_name_H-M   'P 1'
#
loop_
_entity.id
_entity.type
_entity.pdbx_description
1 polymer ?
#
loop_
_entity_poly.entity_id
_entity_poly.type
_entity_poly.pdbx_seq_one_letter_code
_entity_poly.pdbx_strand_id
1 'polypeptide(L)'
;MGQADKPTDWITMKIEPEIFEELGVRDPEETKRDLAITRKTRQIRKELKTDPDNQELLLELATLMIDGCNYEEAIKQLITLRNKNTKNARVYKLLGTAYVLFNHEEEALIEMNRARELAPDDVEIHFNLGGLYLLRDMFTNAMDSFEKVIELDPTDTMAYANLAAAYDMLKLYDKSIIALKKVLMFTPEDKELRAALSNAYFNAERYEEAVNAAQVVVEIDDKDPQAFCNLGNCYSVLSMVDDAIGAFKQASELAPDYSLPHTNLGTLYANMGRPETALKEFKLAVGMNPQDTAAWLNLYNCYKEVGLMEDSQNAYRKYEALMEAPALASTGSTEGENPSNIPGGVSQTGGYAGGGDMDGNAPGMEALTDEEPGTS
;
A
#
# COMPACT_ATOMS: atom_id res chain seq x y z
N MET A 1 40.29 -51.25 11.16
CA MET A 1 38.95 -51.19 10.53
C MET A 1 38.22 -50.07 11.27
N GLY A 2 38.36 -48.88 10.76
CA GLY A 2 37.74 -47.69 11.29
C GLY A 2 36.64 -47.25 10.33
N GLN A 3 35.45 -47.13 10.89
CA GLN A 3 34.35 -46.47 10.20
C GLN A 3 34.63 -44.98 10.14
N ALA A 4 34.70 -44.46 8.91
CA ALA A 4 34.79 -43.00 8.69
C ALA A 4 33.44 -42.39 9.00
N ASP A 5 33.44 -41.50 9.98
CA ASP A 5 32.34 -40.60 10.26
C ASP A 5 32.07 -39.70 9.05
N LYS A 6 30.83 -39.77 8.58
CA LYS A 6 30.31 -38.84 7.57
C LYS A 6 30.04 -37.51 8.25
N PRO A 7 30.50 -36.38 7.74
CA PRO A 7 30.09 -35.08 8.24
C PRO A 7 28.67 -34.80 7.73
N THR A 8 27.68 -34.96 8.59
CA THR A 8 26.30 -34.55 8.40
C THR A 8 26.01 -33.33 9.27
N ASP A 9 26.68 -32.24 9.01
CA ASP A 9 26.24 -30.94 9.52
C ASP A 9 26.46 -29.91 8.42
N TRP A 10 25.61 -29.97 7.40
CA TRP A 10 25.38 -28.81 6.59
C TRP A 10 24.52 -27.87 7.42
N ILE A 11 25.18 -26.86 7.97
CA ILE A 11 24.57 -25.68 8.57
C ILE A 11 23.53 -25.19 7.55
N THR A 12 22.26 -25.36 7.86
CA THR A 12 21.17 -24.66 7.19
C THR A 12 21.29 -23.19 7.55
N MET A 13 22.21 -22.48 6.92
CA MET A 13 22.09 -21.04 6.78
C MET A 13 20.75 -20.82 6.07
N LYS A 14 19.82 -20.15 6.72
CA LYS A 14 18.71 -19.49 6.03
C LYS A 14 19.36 -18.47 5.10
N ILE A 15 19.52 -18.85 3.83
CA ILE A 15 19.97 -17.94 2.79
C ILE A 15 18.75 -17.11 2.47
N GLU A 16 18.87 -15.79 2.58
CA GLU A 16 17.82 -14.84 2.23
C GLU A 16 17.41 -15.07 0.76
N PRO A 17 16.12 -14.97 0.40
CA PRO A 17 15.61 -15.21 -0.95
C PRO A 17 16.38 -14.44 -2.04
N GLU A 18 16.80 -13.21 -1.75
CA GLU A 18 17.57 -12.33 -2.63
C GLU A 18 18.91 -12.92 -3.08
N ILE A 19 19.55 -13.74 -2.23
CA ILE A 19 20.84 -14.39 -2.55
C ILE A 19 20.66 -15.50 -3.60
N PHE A 20 19.48 -16.14 -3.66
CA PHE A 20 19.22 -17.15 -4.70
C PHE A 20 19.06 -16.52 -6.08
N GLU A 21 18.46 -15.32 -6.16
CA GLU A 21 18.35 -14.55 -7.41
C GLU A 21 19.73 -14.10 -7.92
N GLU A 22 20.59 -13.56 -7.04
CA GLU A 22 21.95 -13.15 -7.39
C GLU A 22 22.81 -14.32 -7.89
N LEU A 23 22.60 -15.52 -7.37
CA LEU A 23 23.34 -16.73 -7.76
C LEU A 23 22.71 -17.46 -8.95
N GLY A 24 21.53 -17.05 -9.44
CA GLY A 24 20.79 -17.75 -10.49
C GLY A 24 20.34 -19.16 -10.09
N VAL A 25 20.20 -19.42 -8.78
CA VAL A 25 19.80 -20.72 -8.22
C VAL A 25 18.41 -20.57 -7.65
N ARG A 26 17.46 -21.41 -8.11
CA ARG A 26 16.11 -21.43 -7.55
C ARG A 26 16.11 -21.89 -6.09
N ASP A 27 15.26 -21.26 -5.27
CA ASP A 27 15.04 -21.69 -3.89
C ASP A 27 14.72 -23.21 -3.83
N PRO A 28 15.42 -23.99 -2.99
CA PRO A 28 15.14 -25.41 -2.81
C PRO A 28 13.69 -25.71 -2.40
N GLU A 29 13.03 -24.84 -1.64
CA GLU A 29 11.64 -25.01 -1.22
C GLU A 29 10.67 -24.76 -2.39
N GLU A 30 10.90 -23.74 -3.22
CA GLU A 30 10.15 -23.51 -4.46
C GLU A 30 10.31 -24.71 -5.41
N THR A 31 11.53 -25.22 -5.58
CA THR A 31 11.79 -26.41 -6.41
C THR A 31 11.04 -27.62 -5.89
N LYS A 32 10.97 -27.84 -4.57
CA LYS A 32 10.19 -28.93 -3.95
C LYS A 32 8.69 -28.76 -4.19
N ARG A 33 8.18 -27.52 -4.05
CA ARG A 33 6.79 -27.16 -4.30
C ARG A 33 6.42 -27.44 -5.75
N ASP A 34 7.20 -26.97 -6.72
CA ASP A 34 6.98 -27.20 -8.15
C ASP A 34 6.98 -28.68 -8.52
N LEU A 35 7.89 -29.47 -7.93
CA LEU A 35 7.92 -30.91 -8.12
C LEU A 35 6.68 -31.60 -7.52
N ALA A 36 6.20 -31.15 -6.37
CA ALA A 36 4.99 -31.67 -5.74
C ALA A 36 3.74 -31.37 -6.61
N ILE A 37 3.60 -30.13 -7.08
CA ILE A 37 2.53 -29.71 -8.00
C ILE A 37 2.58 -30.56 -9.27
N THR A 38 3.75 -30.74 -9.89
CA THR A 38 3.93 -31.51 -11.11
C THR A 38 3.53 -32.98 -10.91
N ARG A 39 3.92 -33.60 -9.80
CA ARG A 39 3.57 -35.00 -9.48
C ARG A 39 2.08 -35.15 -9.29
N LYS A 40 1.45 -34.28 -8.53
CA LYS A 40 0.01 -34.29 -8.23
C LYS A 40 -0.81 -34.06 -9.50
N THR A 41 -0.41 -33.09 -10.32
CA THR A 41 -0.99 -32.80 -11.64
C THR A 41 -0.96 -34.03 -12.55
N ARG A 42 0.17 -34.75 -12.62
CA ARG A 42 0.29 -35.95 -13.42
C ARG A 42 -0.62 -37.08 -12.92
N GLN A 43 -0.75 -37.23 -11.61
CA GLN A 43 -1.65 -38.21 -10.99
C GLN A 43 -3.10 -37.88 -11.36
N ILE A 44 -3.57 -36.67 -11.14
CA ILE A 44 -4.95 -36.27 -11.45
C ILE A 44 -5.25 -36.42 -12.93
N ARG A 45 -4.35 -36.02 -13.82
CA ARG A 45 -4.51 -36.24 -15.27
C ARG A 45 -4.62 -37.72 -15.65
N LYS A 46 -4.00 -38.64 -14.87
CA LYS A 46 -4.15 -40.06 -15.07
C LYS A 46 -5.53 -40.56 -14.62
N GLU A 47 -6.04 -40.07 -13.50
CA GLU A 47 -7.36 -40.41 -12.98
C GLU A 47 -8.48 -39.90 -13.90
N LEU A 48 -8.33 -38.69 -14.44
CA LEU A 48 -9.23 -38.06 -15.41
C LEU A 48 -9.30 -38.87 -16.76
N LYS A 49 -8.34 -39.72 -17.07
CA LYS A 49 -8.47 -40.62 -18.24
C LYS A 49 -9.54 -41.68 -18.03
N THR A 50 -9.83 -42.07 -16.80
CA THR A 50 -10.85 -43.06 -16.46
C THR A 50 -12.20 -42.41 -16.18
N ASP A 51 -12.21 -41.17 -15.67
CA ASP A 51 -13.42 -40.40 -15.39
C ASP A 51 -13.23 -38.95 -15.83
N PRO A 52 -13.40 -38.62 -17.14
CA PRO A 52 -13.08 -37.31 -17.71
C PRO A 52 -13.99 -36.18 -17.22
N ASP A 53 -15.19 -36.50 -16.72
CA ASP A 53 -16.18 -35.50 -16.28
C ASP A 53 -16.22 -35.34 -14.76
N ASN A 54 -15.25 -35.91 -14.03
CA ASN A 54 -15.16 -35.78 -12.59
C ASN A 54 -14.85 -34.31 -12.20
N GLN A 55 -15.88 -33.63 -11.71
CA GLN A 55 -15.80 -32.20 -11.40
C GLN A 55 -14.81 -31.89 -10.28
N GLU A 56 -14.70 -32.73 -9.26
CA GLU A 56 -13.75 -32.50 -8.15
C GLU A 56 -12.31 -32.63 -8.64
N LEU A 57 -11.98 -33.62 -9.45
CA LEU A 57 -10.65 -33.78 -10.02
C LEU A 57 -10.30 -32.62 -10.99
N LEU A 58 -11.29 -32.14 -11.74
CA LEU A 58 -11.11 -30.99 -12.63
C LEU A 58 -10.87 -29.67 -11.86
N LEU A 59 -11.56 -29.47 -10.73
CA LEU A 59 -11.34 -28.33 -9.85
C LEU A 59 -9.98 -28.41 -9.15
N GLU A 60 -9.61 -29.61 -8.66
CA GLU A 60 -8.30 -29.80 -8.05
C GLU A 60 -7.16 -29.58 -9.07
N LEU A 61 -7.35 -30.03 -10.31
CA LEU A 61 -6.40 -29.76 -11.39
C LEU A 61 -6.29 -28.26 -11.68
N ALA A 62 -7.41 -27.52 -11.73
CA ALA A 62 -7.42 -26.07 -11.93
C ALA A 62 -6.72 -25.36 -10.78
N THR A 63 -6.92 -25.77 -9.53
CA THR A 63 -6.21 -25.21 -8.36
C THR A 63 -4.69 -25.41 -8.51
N LEU A 64 -4.24 -26.62 -8.85
CA LEU A 64 -2.82 -26.90 -9.07
C LEU A 64 -2.23 -26.13 -10.27
N MET A 65 -3.03 -25.83 -11.29
CA MET A 65 -2.60 -24.98 -12.40
C MET A 65 -2.42 -23.52 -11.94
N ILE A 66 -3.30 -23.02 -11.08
CA ILE A 66 -3.19 -21.69 -10.48
C ILE A 66 -1.94 -21.62 -9.60
N ASP A 67 -1.75 -22.62 -8.72
CA ASP A 67 -0.58 -22.72 -7.83
C ASP A 67 0.76 -22.83 -8.59
N GLY A 68 0.72 -23.38 -9.80
CA GLY A 68 1.86 -23.48 -10.72
C GLY A 68 1.94 -22.35 -11.74
N CYS A 69 1.26 -21.24 -11.50
CA CYS A 69 1.24 -20.04 -12.37
C CYS A 69 0.78 -20.28 -13.82
N ASN A 70 0.06 -21.38 -14.09
CA ASN A 70 -0.51 -21.69 -15.39
C ASN A 70 -1.93 -21.14 -15.54
N TYR A 71 -2.08 -19.81 -15.33
CA TYR A 71 -3.37 -19.14 -15.22
C TYR A 71 -4.23 -19.28 -16.48
N GLU A 72 -3.65 -19.14 -17.65
CA GLU A 72 -4.37 -19.20 -18.93
C GLU A 72 -5.04 -20.57 -19.13
N GLU A 73 -4.33 -21.67 -18.81
CA GLU A 73 -4.85 -23.02 -18.95
C GLU A 73 -5.91 -23.34 -17.88
N ALA A 74 -5.70 -22.84 -16.64
CA ALA A 74 -6.68 -22.93 -15.57
C ALA A 74 -7.98 -22.21 -15.94
N ILE A 75 -7.91 -20.99 -16.48
CA ILE A 75 -9.06 -20.20 -16.95
C ILE A 75 -9.82 -20.98 -18.03
N LYS A 76 -9.15 -21.49 -19.08
CA LYS A 76 -9.79 -22.26 -20.15
C LYS A 76 -10.56 -23.48 -19.61
N GLN A 77 -9.95 -24.20 -18.67
CA GLN A 77 -10.57 -25.37 -18.02
C GLN A 77 -11.79 -24.95 -17.18
N LEU A 78 -11.64 -23.91 -16.35
CA LEU A 78 -12.71 -23.42 -15.48
C LEU A 78 -13.88 -22.83 -16.28
N ILE A 79 -13.62 -22.13 -17.40
CA ILE A 79 -14.67 -21.69 -18.36
C ILE A 79 -15.43 -22.88 -18.89
N THR A 80 -14.76 -23.98 -19.25
CA THR A 80 -15.41 -25.19 -19.73
C THR A 80 -16.33 -25.78 -18.66
N LEU A 81 -15.90 -25.81 -17.40
CA LEU A 81 -16.72 -26.25 -16.27
C LEU A 81 -17.91 -25.34 -16.04
N ARG A 82 -17.71 -24.01 -16.06
CA ARG A 82 -18.76 -23.00 -15.94
C ARG A 82 -19.85 -23.19 -17.01
N ASN A 83 -19.44 -23.41 -18.27
CA ASN A 83 -20.35 -23.58 -19.41
C ASN A 83 -21.17 -24.87 -19.35
N LYS A 84 -20.76 -25.87 -18.56
CA LYS A 84 -21.58 -27.08 -18.27
C LYS A 84 -22.76 -26.74 -17.32
N ASN A 85 -23.09 -25.48 -17.13
CA ASN A 85 -24.19 -24.98 -16.29
C ASN A 85 -24.09 -25.41 -14.83
N THR A 86 -22.93 -25.25 -14.26
CA THR A 86 -22.71 -25.56 -12.83
C THR A 86 -23.22 -24.42 -11.95
N LYS A 87 -23.83 -24.79 -10.83
CA LYS A 87 -24.15 -23.88 -9.70
C LYS A 87 -23.10 -23.99 -8.59
N ASN A 88 -21.94 -24.54 -8.89
CA ASN A 88 -20.87 -24.71 -7.93
C ASN A 88 -20.09 -23.40 -7.74
N ALA A 89 -20.25 -22.74 -6.60
CA ALA A 89 -19.58 -21.49 -6.28
C ALA A 89 -18.04 -21.59 -6.40
N ARG A 90 -17.46 -22.77 -6.12
CA ARG A 90 -16.02 -22.99 -6.19
C ARG A 90 -15.45 -22.82 -7.62
N VAL A 91 -16.24 -23.14 -8.66
CA VAL A 91 -15.83 -22.89 -10.06
C VAL A 91 -15.63 -21.39 -10.29
N TYR A 92 -16.60 -20.59 -9.88
CA TYR A 92 -16.57 -19.14 -10.05
C TYR A 92 -15.50 -18.49 -9.17
N LYS A 93 -15.32 -18.97 -7.92
CA LYS A 93 -14.27 -18.51 -7.02
C LYS A 93 -12.89 -18.74 -7.63
N LEU A 94 -12.57 -19.96 -8.07
CA LEU A 94 -11.29 -20.30 -8.71
C LEU A 94 -11.08 -19.51 -10.02
N LEU A 95 -12.14 -19.32 -10.81
CA LEU A 95 -12.05 -18.54 -12.06
C LEU A 95 -11.75 -17.06 -11.76
N GLY A 96 -12.42 -16.48 -10.76
CA GLY A 96 -12.13 -15.13 -10.28
C GLY A 96 -10.70 -15.00 -9.77
N THR A 97 -10.23 -15.93 -8.94
CA THR A 97 -8.83 -15.97 -8.46
C THR A 97 -7.84 -16.05 -9.61
N ALA A 98 -8.08 -16.92 -10.59
CA ALA A 98 -7.21 -17.05 -11.76
C ALA A 98 -7.16 -15.76 -12.59
N TYR A 99 -8.29 -15.07 -12.74
CA TYR A 99 -8.35 -13.78 -13.43
C TYR A 99 -7.60 -12.67 -12.68
N VAL A 100 -7.70 -12.59 -11.33
CA VAL A 100 -6.90 -11.63 -10.54
C VAL A 100 -5.41 -11.84 -10.80
N LEU A 101 -4.93 -13.07 -10.68
CA LEU A 101 -3.52 -13.43 -10.87
C LEU A 101 -3.05 -13.27 -12.32
N PHE A 102 -3.96 -13.19 -13.27
CA PHE A 102 -3.71 -12.93 -14.68
C PHE A 102 -3.96 -11.46 -15.08
N ASN A 103 -4.12 -10.56 -14.10
CA ASN A 103 -4.37 -9.11 -14.27
C ASN A 103 -5.64 -8.78 -15.08
N HIS A 104 -6.67 -9.61 -14.96
CA HIS A 104 -7.99 -9.45 -15.59
C HIS A 104 -9.03 -9.13 -14.51
N GLU A 105 -8.94 -7.93 -13.93
CA GLU A 105 -9.71 -7.54 -12.74
C GLU A 105 -11.23 -7.44 -12.99
N GLU A 106 -11.65 -7.02 -14.18
CA GLU A 106 -13.07 -6.89 -14.52
C GLU A 106 -13.76 -8.25 -14.58
N GLU A 107 -13.13 -9.20 -15.26
CA GLU A 107 -13.62 -10.58 -15.36
C GLU A 107 -13.59 -11.24 -13.98
N ALA A 108 -12.56 -10.96 -13.18
CA ALA A 108 -12.45 -11.44 -11.81
C ALA A 108 -13.64 -10.97 -10.95
N LEU A 109 -13.99 -9.68 -11.03
CA LEU A 109 -15.14 -9.12 -10.30
C LEU A 109 -16.46 -9.80 -10.70
N ILE A 110 -16.67 -10.05 -11.98
CA ILE A 110 -17.89 -10.71 -12.48
C ILE A 110 -18.00 -12.11 -11.88
N GLU A 111 -16.93 -12.90 -11.96
CA GLU A 111 -16.95 -14.28 -11.52
C GLU A 111 -17.01 -14.39 -9.98
N MET A 112 -16.26 -13.54 -9.25
CA MET A 112 -16.31 -13.49 -7.79
C MET A 112 -17.68 -13.07 -7.26
N ASN A 113 -18.35 -12.07 -7.89
CA ASN A 113 -19.70 -11.71 -7.51
C ASN A 113 -20.69 -12.85 -7.76
N ARG A 114 -20.49 -13.60 -8.85
CA ARG A 114 -21.31 -14.80 -9.09
C ARG A 114 -21.04 -15.90 -8.06
N ALA A 115 -19.81 -16.09 -7.62
CA ALA A 115 -19.47 -16.98 -6.52
C ALA A 115 -20.19 -16.58 -5.23
N ARG A 116 -20.19 -15.27 -4.89
CA ARG A 116 -20.88 -14.71 -3.72
C ARG A 116 -22.39 -14.95 -3.75
N GLU A 117 -23.04 -14.81 -4.91
CA GLU A 117 -24.48 -15.11 -5.04
C GLU A 117 -24.80 -16.59 -4.75
N LEU A 118 -23.88 -17.50 -5.07
CA LEU A 118 -24.06 -18.93 -4.88
C LEU A 118 -23.66 -19.40 -3.49
N ALA A 119 -22.72 -18.72 -2.84
CA ALA A 119 -22.22 -19.04 -1.51
C ALA A 119 -22.00 -17.72 -0.71
N PRO A 120 -23.08 -17.12 -0.21
CA PRO A 120 -23.04 -15.79 0.44
C PRO A 120 -22.30 -15.78 1.79
N ASP A 121 -22.04 -16.93 2.39
CA ASP A 121 -21.33 -17.07 3.66
C ASP A 121 -19.93 -17.70 3.50
N ASP A 122 -19.39 -17.76 2.27
CA ASP A 122 -18.01 -18.21 2.04
C ASP A 122 -17.03 -17.04 2.35
N VAL A 123 -16.28 -17.19 3.44
CA VAL A 123 -15.33 -16.19 3.96
C VAL A 123 -14.28 -15.80 2.91
N GLU A 124 -13.74 -16.79 2.18
CA GLU A 124 -12.69 -16.59 1.18
C GLU A 124 -13.18 -15.77 -0.01
N ILE A 125 -14.46 -15.96 -0.43
CA ILE A 125 -15.05 -15.15 -1.50
C ILE A 125 -15.13 -13.66 -1.09
N HIS A 126 -15.60 -13.39 0.13
CA HIS A 126 -15.66 -12.01 0.63
C HIS A 126 -14.27 -11.41 0.81
N PHE A 127 -13.30 -12.19 1.30
CA PHE A 127 -11.93 -11.73 1.45
C PHE A 127 -11.31 -11.37 0.08
N ASN A 128 -11.45 -12.23 -0.91
CA ASN A 128 -10.93 -11.99 -2.26
C ASN A 128 -11.63 -10.82 -2.96
N LEU A 129 -12.95 -10.66 -2.78
CA LEU A 129 -13.69 -9.48 -3.26
C LEU A 129 -13.19 -8.20 -2.59
N GLY A 130 -12.97 -8.22 -1.28
CA GLY A 130 -12.43 -7.09 -0.54
C GLY A 130 -11.08 -6.64 -1.11
N GLY A 131 -10.16 -7.58 -1.32
CA GLY A 131 -8.85 -7.32 -1.94
C GLY A 131 -8.97 -6.75 -3.36
N LEU A 132 -9.83 -7.34 -4.17
CA LEU A 132 -10.06 -6.89 -5.55
C LEU A 132 -10.70 -5.49 -5.59
N TYR A 133 -11.59 -5.16 -4.66
CA TYR A 133 -12.15 -3.82 -4.54
C TYR A 133 -11.09 -2.79 -4.08
N LEU A 134 -10.14 -3.16 -3.19
CA LEU A 134 -9.02 -2.28 -2.82
C LEU A 134 -8.15 -1.97 -4.04
N LEU A 135 -7.80 -2.97 -4.86
CA LEU A 135 -7.00 -2.79 -6.08
C LEU A 135 -7.66 -1.83 -7.08
N ARG A 136 -8.97 -1.70 -7.04
CA ARG A 136 -9.76 -0.83 -7.93
C ARG A 136 -10.23 0.47 -7.27
N ASP A 137 -9.67 0.84 -6.15
CA ASP A 137 -10.03 2.03 -5.37
C ASP A 137 -11.53 2.10 -4.98
N MET A 138 -12.20 0.94 -4.97
CA MET A 138 -13.61 0.81 -4.57
C MET A 138 -13.72 0.60 -3.05
N PHE A 139 -13.22 1.56 -2.28
CA PHE A 139 -12.99 1.40 -0.83
C PHE A 139 -14.25 1.08 -0.01
N THR A 140 -15.41 1.62 -0.39
CA THR A 140 -16.67 1.29 0.28
C THR A 140 -17.03 -0.19 0.09
N ASN A 141 -16.87 -0.71 -1.12
CA ASN A 141 -17.15 -2.12 -1.40
C ASN A 141 -16.13 -3.05 -0.71
N ALA A 142 -14.88 -2.62 -0.63
CA ALA A 142 -13.83 -3.32 0.12
C ALA A 142 -14.18 -3.40 1.61
N MET A 143 -14.56 -2.26 2.20
CA MET A 143 -15.03 -2.17 3.59
C MET A 143 -16.16 -3.16 3.85
N ASP A 144 -17.26 -3.11 3.07
CA ASP A 144 -18.41 -4.00 3.23
C ASP A 144 -18.02 -5.48 3.15
N SER A 145 -17.07 -5.79 2.23
CA SER A 145 -16.59 -7.17 2.04
C SER A 145 -15.77 -7.66 3.22
N PHE A 146 -14.83 -6.86 3.75
CA PHE A 146 -14.03 -7.24 4.92
C PHE A 146 -14.84 -7.22 6.22
N GLU A 147 -15.82 -6.30 6.38
CA GLU A 147 -16.77 -6.36 7.51
C GLU A 147 -17.54 -7.69 7.50
N LYS A 148 -17.92 -8.19 6.31
CA LYS A 148 -18.57 -9.50 6.19
C LYS A 148 -17.63 -10.65 6.53
N VAL A 149 -16.34 -10.57 6.16
CA VAL A 149 -15.32 -11.56 6.59
C VAL A 149 -15.26 -11.61 8.12
N ILE A 150 -15.17 -10.44 8.78
CA ILE A 150 -15.07 -10.34 10.25
C ILE A 150 -16.36 -10.81 10.95
N GLU A 151 -17.52 -10.59 10.33
CA GLU A 151 -18.79 -11.13 10.83
C GLU A 151 -18.78 -12.67 10.84
N LEU A 152 -18.24 -13.29 9.78
CA LEU A 152 -18.17 -14.73 9.61
C LEU A 152 -17.02 -15.38 10.40
N ASP A 153 -15.85 -14.71 10.40
CA ASP A 153 -14.67 -15.11 11.16
C ASP A 153 -14.06 -13.90 11.92
N PRO A 154 -14.46 -13.68 13.17
CA PRO A 154 -13.94 -12.57 14.00
C PRO A 154 -12.46 -12.69 14.37
N THR A 155 -11.79 -13.77 13.99
CA THR A 155 -10.37 -14.01 14.32
C THR A 155 -9.44 -13.73 13.14
N ASP A 156 -9.97 -13.44 11.96
CA ASP A 156 -9.17 -13.16 10.76
C ASP A 156 -8.45 -11.82 10.88
N THR A 157 -7.16 -11.90 11.26
CA THR A 157 -6.29 -10.72 11.43
C THR A 157 -5.99 -10.00 10.12
N MET A 158 -5.93 -10.74 9.00
CA MET A 158 -5.70 -10.13 7.68
C MET A 158 -6.90 -9.32 7.22
N ALA A 159 -8.13 -9.78 7.52
CA ALA A 159 -9.33 -9.01 7.23
C ALA A 159 -9.36 -7.69 8.02
N TYR A 160 -8.99 -7.71 9.31
CA TYR A 160 -8.88 -6.47 10.09
C TYR A 160 -7.82 -5.51 9.54
N ALA A 161 -6.66 -6.00 9.11
CA ALA A 161 -5.61 -5.17 8.53
C ALA A 161 -6.05 -4.51 7.22
N ASN A 162 -6.67 -5.28 6.32
CA ASN A 162 -7.19 -4.77 5.06
C ASN A 162 -8.40 -3.83 5.26
N LEU A 163 -9.24 -4.12 6.25
CA LEU A 163 -10.35 -3.24 6.63
C LEU A 163 -9.83 -1.90 7.16
N ALA A 164 -8.75 -1.91 7.94
CA ALA A 164 -8.12 -0.68 8.42
C ALA A 164 -7.63 0.17 7.24
N ALA A 165 -6.99 -0.44 6.24
CA ALA A 165 -6.57 0.26 5.03
C ALA A 165 -7.78 0.87 4.28
N ALA A 166 -8.88 0.11 4.13
CA ALA A 166 -10.11 0.63 3.52
C ALA A 166 -10.70 1.81 4.32
N TYR A 167 -10.70 1.72 5.66
CA TYR A 167 -11.15 2.82 6.52
C TYR A 167 -10.26 4.07 6.38
N ASP A 168 -8.94 3.92 6.28
CA ASP A 168 -8.01 5.04 6.09
C ASP A 168 -8.29 5.76 4.77
N MET A 169 -8.47 5.01 3.67
CA MET A 169 -8.81 5.59 2.36
C MET A 169 -10.17 6.30 2.37
N LEU A 170 -11.11 5.84 3.19
CA LEU A 170 -12.41 6.49 3.43
C LEU A 170 -12.34 7.60 4.49
N LYS A 171 -11.17 7.89 5.05
CA LYS A 171 -10.93 8.86 6.14
C LYS A 171 -11.73 8.55 7.42
N LEU A 172 -12.05 7.28 7.65
CA LEU A 172 -12.72 6.78 8.84
C LEU A 172 -11.69 6.37 9.90
N TYR A 173 -10.82 7.30 10.27
CA TYR A 173 -9.61 7.04 11.05
C TYR A 173 -9.85 6.37 12.40
N ASP A 174 -10.90 6.75 13.14
CA ASP A 174 -11.24 6.10 14.41
C ASP A 174 -11.58 4.61 14.24
N LYS A 175 -12.23 4.24 13.12
CA LYS A 175 -12.50 2.83 12.81
C LYS A 175 -11.22 2.10 12.42
N SER A 176 -10.34 2.74 11.64
CA SER A 176 -9.03 2.19 11.30
C SER A 176 -8.20 1.91 12.57
N ILE A 177 -8.13 2.86 13.50
CA ILE A 177 -7.44 2.71 14.79
C ILE A 177 -7.97 1.47 15.56
N ILE A 178 -9.29 1.28 15.60
CA ILE A 178 -9.89 0.12 16.29
C ILE A 178 -9.46 -1.19 15.61
N ALA A 179 -9.52 -1.25 14.29
CA ALA A 179 -9.15 -2.43 13.51
C ALA A 179 -7.65 -2.76 13.68
N LEU A 180 -6.77 -1.76 13.53
CA LEU A 180 -5.32 -1.92 13.73
C LEU A 180 -4.96 -2.39 15.14
N LYS A 181 -5.57 -1.81 16.17
CA LYS A 181 -5.40 -2.28 17.55
C LYS A 181 -5.80 -3.73 17.73
N LYS A 182 -6.86 -4.16 17.04
CA LYS A 182 -7.31 -5.55 17.11
C LYS A 182 -6.26 -6.50 16.54
N VAL A 183 -5.66 -6.19 15.40
CA VAL A 183 -4.58 -7.00 14.82
C VAL A 183 -3.34 -7.01 15.72
N LEU A 184 -2.93 -5.84 16.20
CA LEU A 184 -1.74 -5.69 17.06
C LEU A 184 -1.84 -6.40 18.41
N MET A 185 -3.03 -6.87 18.82
CA MET A 185 -3.16 -7.79 19.96
C MET A 185 -2.55 -9.17 19.67
N PHE A 186 -2.50 -9.58 18.41
CA PHE A 186 -1.96 -10.87 17.98
C PHE A 186 -0.53 -10.75 17.45
N THR A 187 -0.19 -9.62 16.84
CA THR A 187 1.12 -9.33 16.26
C THR A 187 1.70 -8.02 16.83
N PRO A 188 2.05 -7.97 18.12
CA PRO A 188 2.45 -6.72 18.78
C PRO A 188 3.75 -6.10 18.23
N GLU A 189 4.61 -6.89 17.61
CA GLU A 189 5.90 -6.47 17.04
C GLU A 189 5.84 -6.21 15.52
N ASP A 190 4.63 -6.19 14.93
CA ASP A 190 4.47 -5.88 13.52
C ASP A 190 4.70 -4.39 13.28
N LYS A 191 5.84 -4.07 12.67
CA LYS A 191 6.30 -2.70 12.42
C LYS A 191 5.36 -1.96 11.47
N GLU A 192 4.92 -2.61 10.42
CA GLU A 192 4.07 -2.04 9.38
C GLU A 192 2.69 -1.66 9.94
N LEU A 193 2.09 -2.54 10.73
CA LEU A 193 0.81 -2.27 11.39
C LEU A 193 0.93 -1.18 12.46
N ARG A 194 2.06 -1.09 13.17
CA ARG A 194 2.29 0.00 14.12
C ARG A 194 2.50 1.34 13.43
N ALA A 195 3.22 1.35 12.29
CA ALA A 195 3.36 2.54 11.47
C ALA A 195 1.99 3.00 10.93
N ALA A 196 1.16 2.07 10.45
CA ALA A 196 -0.21 2.36 10.04
C ALA A 196 -1.05 2.93 11.20
N LEU A 197 -0.92 2.37 12.42
CA LEU A 197 -1.60 2.90 13.60
C LEU A 197 -1.15 4.33 13.95
N SER A 198 0.15 4.62 13.86
CA SER A 198 0.67 5.98 14.06
C SER A 198 0.08 6.95 13.04
N ASN A 199 0.04 6.56 11.77
CA ASN A 199 -0.54 7.38 10.70
C ASN A 199 -2.06 7.59 10.89
N ALA A 200 -2.80 6.55 11.29
CA ALA A 200 -4.21 6.66 11.58
C ALA A 200 -4.49 7.62 12.75
N TYR A 201 -3.68 7.56 13.82
CA TYR A 201 -3.77 8.53 14.92
C TYR A 201 -3.44 9.95 14.46
N PHE A 202 -2.37 10.12 13.65
CA PHE A 202 -1.99 11.42 13.10
C PHE A 202 -3.12 12.04 12.27
N ASN A 203 -3.72 11.25 11.38
CA ASN A 203 -4.83 11.68 10.52
C ASN A 203 -6.14 11.93 11.31
N ALA A 204 -6.30 11.28 12.47
CA ALA A 204 -7.38 11.53 13.41
C ALA A 204 -7.09 12.75 14.34
N GLU A 205 -6.00 13.49 14.11
CA GLU A 205 -5.53 14.61 14.93
C GLU A 205 -5.21 14.25 16.40
N ARG A 206 -4.95 12.96 16.65
CA ARG A 206 -4.60 12.40 17.95
C ARG A 206 -3.07 12.29 18.06
N TYR A 207 -2.42 13.43 18.08
CA TYR A 207 -0.97 13.54 17.87
C TYR A 207 -0.11 12.93 18.98
N GLU A 208 -0.53 12.97 20.24
CA GLU A 208 0.19 12.34 21.35
C GLU A 208 0.21 10.81 21.22
N GLU A 209 -0.93 10.23 20.81
CA GLU A 209 -0.99 8.78 20.55
C GLU A 209 -0.21 8.42 19.27
N ALA A 210 -0.18 9.30 18.27
CA ALA A 210 0.65 9.11 17.08
C ALA A 210 2.13 9.07 17.43
N VAL A 211 2.63 9.98 18.29
CA VAL A 211 4.00 9.96 18.80
C VAL A 211 4.31 8.65 19.50
N ASN A 212 3.44 8.23 20.41
CA ASN A 212 3.65 6.98 21.15
C ASN A 212 3.74 5.76 20.22
N ALA A 213 2.87 5.70 19.20
CA ALA A 213 2.90 4.62 18.23
C ALA A 213 4.16 4.68 17.34
N ALA A 214 4.56 5.88 16.87
CA ALA A 214 5.76 6.08 16.07
C ALA A 214 7.05 5.77 16.83
N GLN A 215 7.13 6.09 18.13
CA GLN A 215 8.26 5.72 18.99
C GLN A 215 8.46 4.21 19.03
N VAL A 216 7.38 3.44 19.17
CA VAL A 216 7.47 1.97 19.16
C VAL A 216 7.98 1.46 17.80
N VAL A 217 7.61 2.09 16.68
CA VAL A 217 8.16 1.71 15.35
C VAL A 217 9.68 1.87 15.33
N VAL A 218 10.19 3.00 15.83
CA VAL A 218 11.64 3.26 15.92
C VAL A 218 12.34 2.33 16.90
N GLU A 219 11.66 1.90 17.99
CA GLU A 219 12.20 0.90 18.94
C GLU A 219 12.31 -0.49 18.30
N ILE A 220 11.39 -0.87 17.41
CA ILE A 220 11.41 -2.13 16.68
C ILE A 220 12.52 -2.11 15.61
N ASP A 221 12.65 -1.00 14.89
CA ASP A 221 13.65 -0.83 13.82
C ASP A 221 14.30 0.57 13.90
N ASP A 222 15.43 0.64 14.59
CA ASP A 222 16.21 1.85 14.80
C ASP A 222 17.02 2.30 13.57
N LYS A 223 16.90 1.57 12.45
CA LYS A 223 17.57 1.86 11.17
C LYS A 223 16.61 2.28 10.06
N ASP A 224 15.33 2.39 10.36
CA ASP A 224 14.32 2.80 9.37
C ASP A 224 14.24 4.34 9.28
N PRO A 225 14.74 4.97 8.20
CA PRO A 225 14.69 6.42 8.03
C PRO A 225 13.25 6.94 7.90
N GLN A 226 12.32 6.13 7.36
CA GLN A 226 10.92 6.52 7.25
C GLN A 226 10.25 6.60 8.61
N ALA A 227 10.56 5.67 9.54
CA ALA A 227 10.05 5.69 10.89
C ALA A 227 10.45 6.97 11.63
N PHE A 228 11.73 7.40 11.51
CA PHE A 228 12.20 8.66 12.07
C PHE A 228 11.52 9.88 11.41
N CYS A 229 11.28 9.88 10.10
CA CYS A 229 10.53 10.93 9.44
C CYS A 229 9.10 11.05 9.99
N ASN A 230 8.40 9.93 10.15
CA ASN A 230 7.03 9.90 10.67
C ASN A 230 7.00 10.41 12.13
N LEU A 231 7.95 9.98 12.94
CA LEU A 231 8.09 10.46 14.32
C LEU A 231 8.37 11.98 14.36
N GLY A 232 9.27 12.47 13.50
CA GLY A 232 9.58 13.90 13.36
C GLY A 232 8.36 14.72 12.96
N ASN A 233 7.52 14.20 12.05
CA ASN A 233 6.25 14.85 11.68
C ASN A 233 5.29 14.96 12.87
N CYS A 234 5.15 13.89 13.66
CA CYS A 234 4.31 13.89 14.86
C CYS A 234 4.81 14.93 15.87
N TYR A 235 6.11 15.00 16.14
CA TYR A 235 6.71 16.02 17.02
C TYR A 235 6.52 17.44 16.49
N SER A 236 6.65 17.62 15.17
CA SER A 236 6.50 18.96 14.54
C SER A 236 5.11 19.56 14.77
N VAL A 237 4.05 18.74 14.65
CA VAL A 237 2.67 19.20 14.89
C VAL A 237 2.42 19.54 16.35
N LEU A 238 3.02 18.80 17.28
CA LEU A 238 2.98 19.10 18.71
C LEU A 238 3.90 20.27 19.13
N SER A 239 4.56 20.92 18.16
CA SER A 239 5.53 21.99 18.43
C SER A 239 6.72 21.54 19.29
N MET A 240 7.02 20.25 19.33
CA MET A 240 8.22 19.69 19.97
C MET A 240 9.42 19.82 19.01
N VAL A 241 9.86 21.06 18.84
CA VAL A 241 10.76 21.44 17.74
C VAL A 241 12.11 20.73 17.80
N ASP A 242 12.72 20.63 18.98
CA ASP A 242 14.04 20.03 19.14
C ASP A 242 14.00 18.52 18.85
N ASP A 243 12.93 17.83 19.30
CA ASP A 243 12.70 16.43 19.05
C ASP A 243 12.43 16.16 17.55
N ALA A 244 11.65 17.03 16.89
CA ALA A 244 11.40 16.93 15.45
C ALA A 244 12.70 17.08 14.65
N ILE A 245 13.54 18.09 14.97
CA ILE A 245 14.85 18.28 14.33
C ILE A 245 15.74 17.06 14.57
N GLY A 246 15.75 16.50 15.77
CA GLY A 246 16.50 15.30 16.11
C GLY A 246 16.10 14.12 15.25
N ALA A 247 14.81 13.86 15.16
CA ALA A 247 14.26 12.75 14.37
C ALA A 247 14.55 12.89 12.87
N PHE A 248 14.33 14.07 12.28
CA PHE A 248 14.64 14.29 10.86
C PHE A 248 16.14 14.20 10.54
N LYS A 249 17.02 14.64 11.44
CA LYS A 249 18.47 14.46 11.27
C LYS A 249 18.85 13.01 11.31
N GLN A 250 18.30 12.25 12.27
CA GLN A 250 18.54 10.81 12.34
C GLN A 250 18.11 10.10 11.03
N ALA A 251 16.94 10.48 10.48
CA ALA A 251 16.51 9.96 9.18
C ALA A 251 17.50 10.28 8.04
N SER A 252 18.03 11.51 8.00
CA SER A 252 19.01 11.90 6.98
C SER A 252 20.40 11.26 7.15
N GLU A 253 20.78 10.92 8.37
CA GLU A 253 22.03 10.21 8.66
C GLU A 253 21.91 8.73 8.25
N LEU A 254 20.74 8.10 8.47
CA LEU A 254 20.49 6.72 8.07
C LEU A 254 20.37 6.55 6.56
N ALA A 255 19.81 7.51 5.87
CA ALA A 255 19.64 7.51 4.41
C ALA A 255 20.04 8.86 3.80
N PRO A 256 21.34 9.06 3.47
CA PRO A 256 21.84 10.34 2.97
C PRO A 256 21.24 10.79 1.63
N ASP A 257 20.69 9.87 0.84
CA ASP A 257 20.04 10.17 -0.45
C ASP A 257 18.52 10.36 -0.32
N TYR A 258 18.00 10.29 0.90
CA TYR A 258 16.57 10.44 1.17
C TYR A 258 16.19 11.91 1.32
N SER A 259 15.45 12.44 0.35
CA SER A 259 15.11 13.87 0.28
C SER A 259 14.10 14.36 1.32
N LEU A 260 13.18 13.46 1.75
CA LEU A 260 12.05 13.82 2.62
C LEU A 260 12.45 14.44 3.97
N PRO A 261 13.47 13.97 4.71
CA PRO A 261 13.93 14.62 5.94
C PRO A 261 14.31 16.07 5.72
N HIS A 262 14.95 16.39 4.59
CA HIS A 262 15.35 17.76 4.25
C HIS A 262 14.15 18.63 3.89
N THR A 263 13.14 18.09 3.18
CA THR A 263 11.89 18.80 2.94
C THR A 263 11.18 19.14 4.25
N ASN A 264 11.12 18.19 5.18
CA ASN A 264 10.47 18.39 6.48
C ASN A 264 11.24 19.34 7.39
N LEU A 265 12.58 19.24 7.44
CA LEU A 265 13.44 20.20 8.15
C LEU A 265 13.28 21.61 7.58
N GLY A 266 13.26 21.75 6.25
CA GLY A 266 13.03 23.02 5.60
C GLY A 266 11.69 23.64 5.99
N THR A 267 10.62 22.84 5.97
CA THR A 267 9.29 23.28 6.39
C THR A 267 9.26 23.70 7.87
N LEU A 268 9.90 22.90 8.73
CA LEU A 268 9.99 23.24 10.16
C LEU A 268 10.74 24.55 10.40
N TYR A 269 11.90 24.76 9.74
CA TYR A 269 12.65 26.01 9.85
C TYR A 269 11.91 27.22 9.28
N ALA A 270 11.16 27.04 8.17
CA ALA A 270 10.32 28.10 7.62
C ALA A 270 9.23 28.51 8.62
N ASN A 271 8.54 27.55 9.23
CA ASN A 271 7.52 27.81 10.25
C ASN A 271 8.09 28.48 11.52
N MET A 272 9.38 28.28 11.80
CA MET A 272 10.09 28.97 12.88
C MET A 272 10.54 30.43 12.49
N GLY A 273 10.20 30.90 11.30
CA GLY A 273 10.69 32.22 10.81
C GLY A 273 12.19 32.25 10.52
N ARG A 274 12.77 31.09 10.11
CA ARG A 274 14.20 30.96 9.74
C ARG A 274 14.36 30.60 8.25
N PRO A 275 13.91 31.49 7.34
CA PRO A 275 13.84 31.15 5.92
C PRO A 275 15.21 30.89 5.27
N GLU A 276 16.32 31.51 5.76
CA GLU A 276 17.64 31.22 5.21
C GLU A 276 18.14 29.80 5.54
N THR A 277 17.72 29.26 6.69
CA THR A 277 18.03 27.89 7.07
C THR A 277 17.15 26.93 6.29
N ALA A 278 15.85 27.23 6.19
CA ALA A 278 14.89 26.46 5.39
C ALA A 278 15.35 26.36 3.93
N LEU A 279 15.85 27.45 3.35
CA LEU A 279 16.35 27.49 1.98
C LEU A 279 17.49 26.51 1.72
N LYS A 280 18.37 26.29 2.72
CA LYS A 280 19.46 25.30 2.58
C LYS A 280 18.92 23.88 2.51
N GLU A 281 17.97 23.56 3.39
CA GLU A 281 17.37 22.25 3.43
C GLU A 281 16.54 21.96 2.17
N PHE A 282 15.71 22.90 1.71
CA PHE A 282 14.96 22.73 0.46
C PHE A 282 15.85 22.56 -0.78
N LYS A 283 16.99 23.26 -0.82
CA LYS A 283 17.98 23.06 -1.91
C LYS A 283 18.57 21.67 -1.90
N LEU A 284 18.85 21.11 -0.73
CA LEU A 284 19.28 19.72 -0.61
C LEU A 284 18.20 18.77 -1.09
N ALA A 285 16.96 18.96 -0.64
CA ALA A 285 15.82 18.13 -1.03
C ALA A 285 15.61 18.09 -2.55
N VAL A 286 15.55 19.24 -3.22
CA VAL A 286 15.37 19.28 -4.70
C VAL A 286 16.60 18.80 -5.46
N GLY A 287 17.79 18.86 -4.85
CA GLY A 287 19.02 18.31 -5.41
C GLY A 287 19.01 16.78 -5.40
N MET A 288 18.46 16.18 -4.35
CA MET A 288 18.32 14.73 -4.21
C MET A 288 17.14 14.18 -5.02
N ASN A 289 15.99 14.85 -4.93
CA ASN A 289 14.79 14.49 -5.70
C ASN A 289 14.27 15.67 -6.53
N PRO A 290 14.76 15.85 -7.77
CA PRO A 290 14.31 16.93 -8.66
C PRO A 290 12.84 16.79 -9.12
N GLN A 291 12.17 15.68 -8.83
CA GLN A 291 10.77 15.44 -9.17
C GLN A 291 9.80 15.76 -8.02
N ASP A 292 10.33 16.13 -6.85
CA ASP A 292 9.51 16.51 -5.70
C ASP A 292 8.86 17.89 -5.91
N THR A 293 7.59 17.87 -6.34
CA THR A 293 6.80 19.09 -6.59
C THR A 293 6.60 19.91 -5.31
N ALA A 294 6.42 19.24 -4.16
CA ALA A 294 6.23 19.93 -2.88
C ALA A 294 7.50 20.67 -2.45
N ALA A 295 8.67 20.04 -2.61
CA ALA A 295 9.95 20.68 -2.31
C ALA A 295 10.20 21.90 -3.20
N TRP A 296 9.85 21.86 -4.50
CA TRP A 296 9.97 23.01 -5.39
C TRP A 296 9.02 24.15 -5.02
N LEU A 297 7.78 23.84 -4.64
CA LEU A 297 6.82 24.85 -4.17
C LEU A 297 7.29 25.52 -2.87
N ASN A 298 7.79 24.72 -1.93
CA ASN A 298 8.35 25.22 -0.67
C ASN A 298 9.60 26.10 -0.93
N LEU A 299 10.45 25.68 -1.85
CA LEU A 299 11.63 26.45 -2.26
C LEU A 299 11.23 27.79 -2.91
N TYR A 300 10.20 27.80 -3.78
CA TYR A 300 9.63 29.02 -4.34
C TYR A 300 9.18 30.01 -3.25
N ASN A 301 8.36 29.51 -2.29
CA ASN A 301 7.85 30.36 -1.22
C ASN A 301 8.98 30.91 -0.35
N CYS A 302 9.95 30.07 -0.02
CA CYS A 302 11.10 30.46 0.78
C CYS A 302 11.98 31.53 0.09
N TYR A 303 12.24 31.39 -1.23
CA TYR A 303 12.95 32.40 -2.00
C TYR A 303 12.20 33.75 -2.02
N LYS A 304 10.87 33.69 -2.16
CA LYS A 304 10.02 34.90 -2.13
C LYS A 304 10.10 35.64 -0.79
N GLU A 305 10.08 34.87 0.31
CA GLU A 305 10.20 35.40 1.67
C GLU A 305 11.56 36.05 1.92
N VAL A 306 12.63 35.46 1.42
CA VAL A 306 14.00 36.03 1.52
C VAL A 306 14.23 37.18 0.53
N GLY A 307 13.30 37.44 -0.40
CA GLY A 307 13.41 38.53 -1.38
C GLY A 307 14.22 38.19 -2.64
N LEU A 308 14.54 36.91 -2.87
CA LEU A 308 15.29 36.44 -4.04
C LEU A 308 14.32 36.12 -5.20
N MET A 309 13.79 37.19 -5.82
CA MET A 309 12.70 37.10 -6.78
C MET A 309 13.02 36.33 -8.06
N GLU A 310 14.25 36.41 -8.56
CA GLU A 310 14.68 35.67 -9.76
C GLU A 310 14.73 34.15 -9.49
N ASP A 311 15.33 33.77 -8.36
CA ASP A 311 15.40 32.36 -7.93
C ASP A 311 14.01 31.82 -7.62
N SER A 312 13.13 32.63 -7.02
CA SER A 312 11.73 32.27 -6.78
C SER A 312 11.01 31.96 -8.09
N GLN A 313 11.12 32.80 -9.12
CA GLN A 313 10.52 32.54 -10.43
C GLN A 313 11.07 31.25 -11.10
N ASN A 314 12.36 30.99 -10.94
CA ASN A 314 12.98 29.79 -11.48
C ASN A 314 12.46 28.52 -10.77
N ALA A 315 12.32 28.58 -9.44
CA ALA A 315 11.73 27.46 -8.67
C ALA A 315 10.28 27.22 -9.05
N TYR A 316 9.49 28.29 -9.26
CA TYR A 316 8.10 28.20 -9.67
C TYR A 316 7.95 27.59 -11.06
N ARG A 317 8.79 27.96 -12.03
CA ARG A 317 8.80 27.33 -13.37
C ARG A 317 9.08 25.83 -13.31
N LYS A 318 9.96 25.39 -12.38
CA LYS A 318 10.22 23.95 -12.18
C LYS A 318 9.00 23.26 -11.61
N TYR A 319 8.35 23.86 -10.61
CA TYR A 319 7.09 23.36 -10.08
C TYR A 319 6.00 23.24 -11.15
N GLU A 320 5.75 24.31 -11.95
CA GLU A 320 4.77 24.29 -13.03
C GLU A 320 5.08 23.22 -14.06
N ALA A 321 6.33 23.10 -14.49
CA ALA A 321 6.74 22.09 -15.47
C ALA A 321 6.50 20.65 -14.96
N LEU A 322 6.63 20.41 -13.66
CA LEU A 322 6.34 19.11 -13.06
C LEU A 322 4.83 18.84 -12.95
N MET A 323 4.04 19.89 -12.71
CA MET A 323 2.58 19.78 -12.67
C MET A 323 1.94 19.64 -14.05
N GLU A 324 2.54 20.26 -15.09
CA GLU A 324 2.07 20.19 -16.49
C GLU A 324 2.57 18.94 -17.21
N ALA A 325 3.64 18.31 -16.72
CA ALA A 325 4.08 17.03 -17.26
C ALA A 325 2.91 16.05 -17.15
N PRO A 326 2.39 15.50 -18.27
CA PRO A 326 1.38 14.47 -18.16
C PRO A 326 1.96 13.39 -17.27
N ALA A 327 1.18 12.90 -16.31
CA ALA A 327 1.56 11.74 -15.52
C ALA A 327 1.94 10.67 -16.55
N LEU A 328 3.24 10.56 -16.83
CA LEU A 328 3.76 9.46 -17.63
C LEU A 328 3.28 8.25 -16.88
N ALA A 329 2.28 7.61 -17.48
CA ALA A 329 1.71 6.40 -16.98
C ALA A 329 2.88 5.58 -16.44
N SER A 330 2.80 5.19 -15.20
CA SER A 330 3.68 4.21 -14.58
C SER A 330 3.44 2.86 -15.27
N THR A 331 3.77 2.81 -16.56
CA THR A 331 3.96 1.59 -17.33
C THR A 331 5.44 1.28 -17.29
N GLY A 332 5.95 1.15 -16.09
CA GLY A 332 7.20 0.47 -15.79
C GLY A 332 6.82 -0.87 -15.24
N SER A 333 6.75 -1.84 -16.13
CA SER A 333 6.77 -3.25 -15.78
C SER A 333 7.95 -3.51 -14.84
N THR A 334 7.69 -3.60 -13.56
CA THR A 334 8.50 -4.39 -12.63
C THR A 334 7.87 -5.77 -12.61
N GLU A 335 8.43 -6.65 -13.40
CA GLU A 335 8.23 -8.09 -13.25
C GLU A 335 8.68 -8.45 -11.83
N GLY A 336 7.78 -8.99 -11.03
CA GLY A 336 8.10 -9.79 -9.86
C GLY A 336 7.86 -9.21 -8.48
N GLU A 337 6.73 -8.52 -8.20
CA GLU A 337 6.30 -8.33 -6.82
C GLU A 337 5.04 -9.13 -6.53
N ASN A 338 5.18 -10.00 -5.53
CA ASN A 338 4.15 -10.86 -4.99
C ASN A 338 2.98 -10.01 -4.45
N PRO A 339 1.71 -10.22 -4.90
CA PRO A 339 0.57 -9.38 -4.52
C PRO A 339 0.13 -9.51 -3.05
N SER A 340 0.87 -10.22 -2.21
CA SER A 340 0.62 -10.29 -0.77
C SER A 340 1.27 -9.18 0.05
N ASN A 341 2.08 -8.32 -0.55
CA ASN A 341 2.63 -7.13 0.09
C ASN A 341 1.98 -5.89 -0.52
N ILE A 342 0.88 -5.42 0.06
CA ILE A 342 0.42 -4.06 -0.16
C ILE A 342 1.34 -3.19 0.70
N PRO A 343 2.25 -2.40 0.12
CA PRO A 343 3.00 -1.43 0.90
C PRO A 343 1.99 -0.43 1.45
N GLY A 344 1.86 -0.36 2.77
CA GLY A 344 1.17 0.73 3.46
C GLY A 344 1.94 2.04 3.32
N GLY A 345 2.31 2.38 2.10
CA GLY A 345 2.95 3.63 1.72
C GLY A 345 1.91 4.60 1.22
N VAL A 346 1.15 5.21 2.12
CA VAL A 346 0.46 6.45 1.80
C VAL A 346 1.54 7.47 1.50
N SER A 347 1.69 7.81 0.22
CA SER A 347 2.42 9.00 -0.19
C SER A 347 1.73 10.21 0.45
N GLN A 348 2.19 10.58 1.64
CA GLN A 348 1.76 11.81 2.29
C GLN A 348 2.42 12.98 1.57
N THR A 349 1.82 13.45 0.49
CA THR A 349 1.95 14.84 0.07
C THR A 349 1.08 15.70 0.99
N GLY A 350 1.40 15.68 2.28
CA GLY A 350 0.88 16.62 3.26
C GLY A 350 1.66 17.92 3.13
N GLY A 351 1.41 18.69 2.08
CA GLY A 351 1.78 20.07 2.07
C GLY A 351 0.99 20.79 3.15
N TYR A 352 1.65 21.22 4.23
CA TYR A 352 1.08 22.17 5.16
C TYR A 352 0.77 23.47 4.39
N ALA A 353 -0.50 23.68 4.06
CA ALA A 353 -1.00 25.00 3.72
C ALA A 353 -0.94 25.83 5.01
N GLY A 354 0.11 26.61 5.18
CA GLY A 354 0.14 27.67 6.16
C GLY A 354 -1.06 28.59 5.90
N GLY A 355 -1.93 28.74 6.92
CA GLY A 355 -3.02 29.72 6.88
C GLY A 355 -2.43 31.11 6.72
N GLY A 356 -2.43 31.62 5.50
CA GLY A 356 -2.22 33.00 5.16
C GLY A 356 -3.51 33.50 4.56
N ASP A 357 -4.12 34.48 5.23
CA ASP A 357 -5.30 35.20 4.77
C ASP A 357 -5.13 35.61 3.31
N MET A 358 -5.94 35.06 2.43
CA MET A 358 -6.09 35.51 1.07
C MET A 358 -7.12 36.67 1.02
N ASP A 359 -6.73 37.86 1.42
CA ASP A 359 -7.35 39.07 0.91
C ASP A 359 -6.82 39.33 -0.51
N GLY A 360 -7.57 38.90 -1.49
CA GLY A 360 -7.22 38.98 -2.89
C GLY A 360 -8.44 39.14 -3.78
N ASN A 361 -9.04 40.34 -3.68
CA ASN A 361 -9.82 41.06 -4.70
C ASN A 361 -9.88 40.38 -6.07
N ALA A 362 -11.00 39.64 -6.35
CA ALA A 362 -11.43 39.29 -7.70
C ALA A 362 -12.39 40.35 -8.23
N PRO A 363 -12.23 40.84 -9.48
CA PRO A 363 -13.13 41.82 -10.02
C PRO A 363 -14.45 41.23 -10.50
N GLY A 364 -15.54 41.79 -10.00
CA GLY A 364 -16.81 42.00 -10.62
C GLY A 364 -17.51 40.86 -11.35
N MET A 365 -18.47 40.24 -10.69
CA MET A 365 -19.69 39.77 -11.35
C MET A 365 -20.89 40.39 -10.64
N GLU A 366 -21.58 41.25 -11.37
CA GLU A 366 -22.79 41.94 -10.97
C GLU A 366 -23.88 40.94 -10.57
N ALA A 367 -24.42 41.15 -9.36
CA ALA A 367 -25.60 40.45 -8.90
C ALA A 367 -26.82 41.04 -9.59
N LEU A 368 -27.52 40.25 -10.38
CA LEU A 368 -28.89 40.53 -10.79
C LEU A 368 -29.79 40.29 -9.60
N THR A 369 -30.33 41.37 -9.06
CA THR A 369 -31.42 41.35 -8.07
C THR A 369 -32.71 41.10 -8.80
N ASP A 370 -33.36 39.95 -8.54
CA ASP A 370 -34.77 39.77 -8.84
C ASP A 370 -35.61 40.34 -7.67
N GLU A 371 -36.29 41.43 -7.98
CA GLU A 371 -37.38 42.00 -7.14
C GLU A 371 -38.62 41.11 -7.21
N GLU A 372 -39.11 40.66 -6.08
CA GLU A 372 -40.46 40.14 -5.99
C GLU A 372 -41.47 41.29 -5.91
N PRO A 373 -42.57 41.21 -6.66
CA PRO A 373 -43.69 42.17 -6.48
C PRO A 373 -44.62 41.71 -5.38
N GLY A 374 -44.83 42.60 -4.40
CA GLY A 374 -45.83 42.45 -3.38
C GLY A 374 -47.26 42.43 -3.93
N THR A 375 -48.08 41.62 -3.28
CA THR A 375 -49.54 41.73 -3.34
C THR A 375 -50.12 41.77 -1.96
N SER A 376 -50.92 42.79 -1.75
CA SER A 376 -52.01 43.11 -0.87
C SER A 376 -52.46 42.07 0.16
#